data_2f941254456063915b4a1d8a8938fa14
#
_entry.id   2f941254456063915b4a1d8a8938fa14
#
_cell.length_a   1.000
_cell.length_b   1.000
_cell.length_c   1.000
_cell.angle_alpha   90.00
_cell.angle_beta   90.00
_cell.angle_gamma   90.00
#
_symmetry.space_group_name_H-M   'P 1'
#
loop_
_entity.id
_entity.type
_entity.pdbx_description
1 polymer ?
#
loop_
_entity_poly.entity_id
_entity_poly.type
_entity_poly.pdbx_seq_one_letter_code
_entity_poly.pdbx_strand_id
1 'polypeptide(L)'
;MIKAVAKTWTFPETSDYISLELNEEKHYSLLTKTKIATRSEEANGIYIIEGTYTISDDLRILSLTDFGKIEIKDIKQTESEITITPTGKDPFTVTTTEQKIETPPTRTGKRLKTYIPDFGDEGVMNYTFTYDDKNRLVKLSVDIDGKTQELSIKYENQKISFDLPGEELEATGNIACTYTLNTAGLATDLQVKIGKAIITQRYTYNNARQLISVRRYEGGEMTAYCNAVWENGNVTSTISGSKHICTDESYQDNEGNTVYVHDHNQDNKFDDNDKALAPGAYDTHSSAYTYTAEKNKGGFLIPTYSPDIFDMFDFGDWLAAMTGILGKLPENLNKDNSNGFFTFAYTFEGDYPKTLQVNAKEHGEEFKATITFE
;
A
#
# COMPACT_ATOMS: atom_id res chain seq x y z
N MET A 1 -24.21 14.42 -4.81
CA MET A 1 -24.92 13.17 -5.11
C MET A 1 -23.96 11.99 -5.28
N ILE A 2 -22.95 12.09 -6.13
CA ILE A 2 -21.94 11.00 -6.32
C ILE A 2 -21.23 10.64 -5.01
N LYS A 3 -20.91 11.64 -4.16
CA LYS A 3 -20.28 11.41 -2.83
C LYS A 3 -20.99 10.41 -1.92
N ALA A 4 -22.27 10.19 -2.08
CA ALA A 4 -23.02 9.24 -1.24
C ALA A 4 -22.75 7.78 -1.59
N VAL A 5 -22.29 7.50 -2.82
CA VAL A 5 -21.98 6.15 -3.31
C VAL A 5 -20.48 5.92 -3.54
N ALA A 6 -19.69 7.01 -3.64
CA ALA A 6 -18.23 6.93 -3.74
C ALA A 6 -17.65 6.51 -2.38
N LYS A 7 -17.51 5.22 -2.19
CA LYS A 7 -17.00 4.58 -0.97
C LYS A 7 -16.54 3.15 -1.25
N THR A 8 -15.88 2.58 -0.30
CA THR A 8 -15.48 1.18 -0.34
C THR A 8 -16.48 0.32 0.45
N TRP A 9 -16.98 -0.71 -0.20
CA TRP A 9 -17.80 -1.76 0.41
C TRP A 9 -16.97 -3.02 0.59
N THR A 10 -16.92 -3.53 1.81
CA THR A 10 -16.27 -4.81 2.12
C THR A 10 -17.32 -5.90 2.27
N PHE A 11 -16.97 -7.11 1.86
CA PHE A 11 -17.87 -8.26 1.88
C PHE A 11 -17.48 -9.20 3.02
N PRO A 12 -18.43 -10.04 3.52
CA PRO A 12 -18.11 -11.05 4.53
C PRO A 12 -16.99 -12.00 4.07
N GLU A 13 -16.18 -12.50 5.00
CA GLU A 13 -15.08 -13.44 4.71
C GLU A 13 -15.52 -14.71 3.97
N THR A 14 -16.79 -15.13 4.14
CA THR A 14 -17.40 -16.26 3.44
C THR A 14 -17.77 -15.98 2.00
N SER A 15 -17.69 -14.71 1.56
CA SER A 15 -17.99 -14.30 0.19
C SER A 15 -16.81 -14.57 -0.73
N ASP A 16 -17.11 -14.86 -2.01
CA ASP A 16 -16.12 -14.83 -3.09
C ASP A 16 -15.68 -13.40 -3.43
N TYR A 17 -16.42 -12.41 -3.01
CA TYR A 17 -16.11 -11.00 -3.16
C TYR A 17 -15.39 -10.49 -1.92
N ILE A 18 -14.37 -9.68 -2.10
CA ILE A 18 -13.55 -9.11 -1.02
C ILE A 18 -13.95 -7.68 -0.75
N SER A 19 -13.88 -6.84 -1.78
CA SER A 19 -14.24 -5.42 -1.67
C SER A 19 -14.68 -4.85 -3.01
N LEU A 20 -15.52 -3.81 -2.97
CA LEU A 20 -15.87 -2.97 -4.12
C LEU A 20 -15.58 -1.52 -3.74
N GLU A 21 -14.68 -0.89 -4.43
CA GLU A 21 -14.37 0.53 -4.32
C GLU A 21 -15.08 1.29 -5.45
N LEU A 22 -15.74 2.39 -5.11
CA LEU A 22 -16.35 3.33 -6.04
C LEU A 22 -15.80 4.72 -5.77
N ASN A 23 -15.30 5.41 -6.77
CA ASN A 23 -14.78 6.76 -6.61
C ASN A 23 -15.68 7.84 -7.21
N GLU A 24 -15.38 9.11 -6.93
CA GLU A 24 -16.15 10.27 -7.42
C GLU A 24 -16.00 10.47 -8.93
N GLU A 25 -14.92 9.97 -9.55
CA GLU A 25 -14.65 10.01 -10.99
C GLU A 25 -15.40 8.91 -11.77
N LYS A 26 -16.25 8.15 -11.09
CA LYS A 26 -17.05 7.03 -11.63
C LYS A 26 -16.22 5.83 -12.08
N HIS A 27 -15.08 5.60 -11.48
CA HIS A 27 -14.33 4.36 -11.61
C HIS A 27 -14.67 3.41 -10.47
N TYR A 28 -14.61 2.10 -10.74
CA TYR A 28 -14.73 1.08 -9.73
C TYR A 28 -13.55 0.12 -9.77
N SER A 29 -13.24 -0.48 -8.63
CA SER A 29 -12.34 -1.61 -8.47
C SER A 29 -13.02 -2.67 -7.61
N LEU A 30 -13.18 -3.87 -8.13
CA LEU A 30 -13.78 -5.02 -7.47
C LEU A 30 -12.73 -6.10 -7.26
N LEU A 31 -12.52 -6.49 -6.00
CA LEU A 31 -11.64 -7.59 -5.64
C LEU A 31 -12.45 -8.85 -5.35
N THR A 32 -12.04 -9.98 -5.92
CA THR A 32 -12.72 -11.27 -5.76
C THR A 32 -11.71 -12.38 -5.53
N LYS A 33 -12.14 -13.48 -4.87
CA LYS A 33 -11.37 -14.71 -4.68
C LYS A 33 -11.43 -15.66 -5.87
N THR A 34 -12.36 -15.42 -6.78
CA THR A 34 -12.60 -16.27 -7.96
C THR A 34 -12.62 -15.44 -9.23
N LYS A 35 -12.15 -16.01 -10.32
CA LYS A 35 -12.19 -15.35 -11.64
C LYS A 35 -13.63 -15.21 -12.11
N ILE A 36 -14.10 -13.95 -12.23
CA ILE A 36 -15.50 -13.65 -12.59
C ILE A 36 -15.62 -13.13 -14.01
N ALA A 37 -14.60 -12.42 -14.51
CA ALA A 37 -14.60 -11.80 -15.83
C ALA A 37 -13.37 -12.18 -16.64
N THR A 38 -13.46 -12.09 -17.98
CA THR A 38 -12.35 -12.39 -18.90
C THR A 38 -11.20 -11.40 -18.82
N ARG A 39 -11.42 -10.21 -18.26
CA ARG A 39 -10.42 -9.14 -18.06
C ARG A 39 -10.04 -8.94 -16.59
N SER A 40 -10.20 -9.96 -15.76
CA SER A 40 -9.71 -9.88 -14.39
C SER A 40 -8.23 -10.23 -14.36
N GLU A 41 -7.43 -9.38 -13.75
CA GLU A 41 -6.02 -9.69 -13.45
C GLU A 41 -5.97 -10.60 -12.24
N GLU A 42 -5.16 -11.66 -12.32
CA GLU A 42 -5.00 -12.60 -11.22
C GLU A 42 -3.79 -12.24 -10.39
N ALA A 43 -3.99 -12.21 -9.09
CA ALA A 43 -2.99 -11.89 -8.12
C ALA A 43 -3.06 -12.82 -6.92
N ASN A 44 -2.28 -13.89 -6.90
CA ASN A 44 -2.23 -14.86 -5.79
C ASN A 44 -3.62 -15.34 -5.33
N GLY A 45 -4.48 -15.71 -6.30
CA GLY A 45 -5.85 -16.12 -6.03
C GLY A 45 -6.82 -14.98 -5.72
N ILE A 46 -6.39 -13.72 -5.85
CA ILE A 46 -7.26 -12.55 -5.86
C ILE A 46 -7.38 -12.05 -7.28
N TYR A 47 -8.60 -11.80 -7.72
CA TYR A 47 -8.89 -11.25 -9.03
C TYR A 47 -9.36 -9.82 -8.89
N ILE A 48 -8.83 -8.94 -9.72
CA ILE A 48 -9.15 -7.53 -9.76
C ILE A 48 -9.93 -7.26 -11.04
N ILE A 49 -11.08 -6.61 -10.89
CA ILE A 49 -11.91 -6.16 -12.00
C ILE A 49 -12.06 -4.65 -11.85
N GLU A 50 -11.61 -3.92 -12.84
CA GLU A 50 -11.68 -2.46 -12.86
C GLU A 50 -12.49 -1.97 -14.05
N GLY A 51 -13.08 -0.79 -13.90
CA GLY A 51 -13.85 -0.17 -14.96
C GLY A 51 -14.54 1.10 -14.52
N THR A 52 -15.50 1.53 -15.31
CA THR A 52 -16.34 2.69 -15.00
C THR A 52 -17.71 2.25 -14.56
N TYR A 53 -18.40 3.09 -13.80
CA TYR A 53 -19.79 2.85 -13.42
C TYR A 53 -20.68 4.03 -13.78
N THR A 54 -21.95 3.73 -14.01
CA THR A 54 -23.03 4.71 -14.07
C THR A 54 -24.00 4.44 -12.92
N ILE A 55 -24.67 5.49 -12.47
CA ILE A 55 -25.68 5.40 -11.42
C ILE A 55 -27.01 5.90 -11.96
N SER A 56 -28.12 5.22 -11.60
CA SER A 56 -29.47 5.67 -11.92
C SER A 56 -29.83 6.96 -11.16
N ASP A 57 -30.79 7.73 -11.70
CA ASP A 57 -31.20 9.02 -11.13
C ASP A 57 -31.73 8.90 -9.68
N ASP A 58 -32.32 7.75 -9.33
CA ASP A 58 -32.80 7.44 -8.00
C ASP A 58 -31.69 6.90 -7.07
N LEU A 59 -30.47 6.83 -7.54
CA LEU A 59 -29.27 6.34 -6.83
C LEU A 59 -29.35 4.87 -6.36
N ARG A 60 -30.22 4.06 -6.95
CA ARG A 60 -30.44 2.67 -6.55
C ARG A 60 -29.71 1.64 -7.39
N ILE A 61 -29.42 1.97 -8.64
CA ILE A 61 -28.79 1.04 -9.57
C ILE A 61 -27.45 1.56 -10.02
N LEU A 62 -26.39 0.80 -9.75
CA LEU A 62 -25.06 0.98 -10.30
C LEU A 62 -24.87 0.01 -11.46
N SER A 63 -24.51 0.51 -12.64
CA SER A 63 -24.11 -0.32 -13.76
C SER A 63 -22.62 -0.25 -13.92
N LEU A 64 -21.93 -1.39 -13.71
CA LEU A 64 -20.49 -1.53 -13.77
C LEU A 64 -20.11 -2.10 -15.14
N THR A 65 -19.22 -1.42 -15.86
CA THR A 65 -18.69 -1.94 -17.13
C THR A 65 -18.02 -3.28 -16.90
N ASP A 66 -18.23 -4.22 -17.82
CA ASP A 66 -17.61 -5.55 -17.83
C ASP A 66 -17.97 -6.47 -16.62
N PHE A 67 -18.73 -6.00 -15.64
CA PHE A 67 -19.12 -6.80 -14.50
C PHE A 67 -20.62 -7.06 -14.41
N GLY A 68 -21.47 -6.02 -14.47
CA GLY A 68 -22.91 -6.17 -14.34
C GLY A 68 -23.58 -5.03 -13.61
N LYS A 69 -24.60 -5.35 -12.82
CA LYS A 69 -25.40 -4.37 -12.08
C LYS A 69 -25.39 -4.65 -10.58
N ILE A 70 -25.43 -3.58 -9.82
CA ILE A 70 -25.62 -3.60 -8.38
C ILE A 70 -26.86 -2.80 -8.05
N GLU A 71 -27.81 -3.42 -7.38
CA GLU A 71 -29.00 -2.77 -6.88
C GLU A 71 -28.87 -2.51 -5.38
N ILE A 72 -28.98 -1.26 -4.99
CA ILE A 72 -28.91 -0.83 -3.59
C ILE A 72 -30.33 -0.76 -3.05
N LYS A 73 -30.73 -1.71 -2.23
CA LYS A 73 -32.09 -1.78 -1.68
C LYS A 73 -32.33 -0.81 -0.53
N ASP A 74 -31.34 -0.63 0.30
CA ASP A 74 -31.45 0.27 1.47
C ASP A 74 -30.06 0.82 1.83
N ILE A 75 -29.90 2.16 1.76
CA ILE A 75 -28.68 2.84 2.20
C ILE A 75 -28.90 3.27 3.65
N LYS A 76 -28.58 2.41 4.60
CA LYS A 76 -28.44 2.80 6.01
C LYS A 76 -27.02 3.29 6.27
N GLN A 77 -26.88 4.21 7.21
CA GLN A 77 -25.55 4.76 7.55
C GLN A 77 -24.56 3.72 8.08
N THR A 78 -25.01 2.56 8.51
CA THR A 78 -24.19 1.52 9.16
C THR A 78 -24.24 0.16 8.47
N GLU A 79 -25.32 -0.16 7.79
CA GLU A 79 -25.50 -1.42 7.05
C GLU A 79 -26.22 -1.11 5.74
N SER A 80 -25.75 -1.65 4.64
CA SER A 80 -26.41 -1.55 3.36
C SER A 80 -26.65 -2.96 2.82
N GLU A 81 -27.91 -3.25 2.51
CA GLU A 81 -28.25 -4.46 1.75
C GLU A 81 -28.13 -4.14 0.26
N ILE A 82 -27.24 -4.83 -0.43
CA ILE A 82 -27.02 -4.68 -1.86
C ILE A 82 -27.29 -6.00 -2.57
N THR A 83 -27.92 -5.93 -3.72
CA THR A 83 -28.08 -7.06 -4.63
C THR A 83 -27.11 -6.89 -5.80
N ILE A 84 -26.25 -7.86 -5.99
CA ILE A 84 -25.26 -7.90 -7.06
C ILE A 84 -25.76 -8.87 -8.12
N THR A 85 -25.82 -8.41 -9.37
CA THR A 85 -26.20 -9.22 -10.52
C THR A 85 -25.05 -9.19 -11.54
N PRO A 86 -24.10 -10.15 -11.48
CA PRO A 86 -23.05 -10.26 -12.48
C PRO A 86 -23.64 -10.61 -13.85
N THR A 87 -23.04 -10.16 -14.91
CA THR A 87 -23.50 -10.45 -16.27
C THR A 87 -23.56 -11.96 -16.51
N GLY A 88 -24.73 -12.46 -16.88
CA GLY A 88 -24.94 -13.89 -17.16
C GLY A 88 -24.98 -14.82 -15.94
N LYS A 89 -25.12 -14.27 -14.74
CA LYS A 89 -25.28 -15.04 -13.48
C LYS A 89 -26.52 -14.60 -12.71
N ASP A 90 -26.99 -15.46 -11.82
CA ASP A 90 -28.10 -15.13 -10.94
C ASP A 90 -27.73 -14.05 -9.93
N PRO A 91 -28.69 -13.18 -9.56
CA PRO A 91 -28.46 -12.16 -8.55
C PRO A 91 -28.28 -12.79 -7.17
N PHE A 92 -27.40 -12.21 -6.37
CA PHE A 92 -27.24 -12.56 -4.97
C PHE A 92 -27.25 -11.30 -4.10
N THR A 93 -27.74 -11.43 -2.88
CA THR A 93 -27.84 -10.32 -1.93
C THR A 93 -26.78 -10.45 -0.86
N VAL A 94 -26.10 -9.35 -0.58
CA VAL A 94 -25.06 -9.25 0.44
C VAL A 94 -25.36 -8.07 1.36
N THR A 95 -25.23 -8.29 2.65
CA THR A 95 -25.24 -7.20 3.63
C THR A 95 -23.79 -6.70 3.78
N THR A 96 -23.57 -5.46 3.42
CA THR A 96 -22.29 -4.80 3.67
C THR A 96 -22.43 -3.96 4.93
N THR A 97 -21.52 -4.11 5.85
CA THR A 97 -21.40 -3.25 7.02
C THR A 97 -20.46 -2.11 6.70
N GLU A 98 -20.96 -0.87 6.76
CA GLU A 98 -20.05 0.27 6.89
C GLU A 98 -19.42 0.15 8.28
N GLN A 99 -18.11 -0.09 8.33
CA GLN A 99 -17.43 -0.26 9.61
C GLN A 99 -17.56 1.02 10.42
N LYS A 100 -18.28 0.94 11.55
CA LYS A 100 -18.00 1.84 12.67
C LYS A 100 -16.66 1.41 13.24
N ILE A 101 -15.62 2.02 12.75
CA ILE A 101 -14.32 1.80 13.29
C ILE A 101 -14.22 2.64 14.57
N GLU A 102 -14.19 1.97 15.70
CA GLU A 102 -13.89 2.58 16.99
C GLU A 102 -12.45 3.15 16.96
N THR A 103 -12.18 4.14 17.77
CA THR A 103 -10.90 4.85 17.92
C THR A 103 -9.64 4.08 17.43
N PRO A 104 -8.62 4.77 16.86
CA PRO A 104 -7.38 4.11 16.44
C PRO A 104 -6.89 3.17 17.53
N PRO A 105 -6.42 1.96 17.21
CA PRO A 105 -5.97 1.03 18.23
C PRO A 105 -4.87 1.70 19.04
N THR A 106 -5.15 1.98 20.30
CA THR A 106 -4.11 2.43 21.24
C THR A 106 -3.11 1.28 21.32
N ARG A 107 -1.92 1.49 20.80
CA ARG A 107 -0.86 0.49 20.92
C ARG A 107 -0.59 0.27 22.40
N THR A 108 -0.78 -0.95 22.87
CA THR A 108 -0.43 -1.36 24.23
C THR A 108 1.00 -1.91 24.21
N GLY A 109 1.82 -1.48 25.13
CA GLY A 109 3.21 -1.95 25.24
C GLY A 109 4.23 -0.83 25.01
N LYS A 110 5.49 -1.23 24.96
CA LYS A 110 6.59 -0.32 24.68
C LYS A 110 6.55 0.17 23.23
N ARG A 111 7.03 1.39 23.01
CA ARG A 111 7.11 2.05 21.71
C ARG A 111 8.54 1.97 21.19
N LEU A 112 8.67 1.92 19.86
CA LEU A 112 9.99 2.01 19.22
C LEU A 112 10.61 3.35 19.56
N LYS A 113 11.81 3.33 20.14
CA LYS A 113 12.57 4.52 20.52
C LYS A 113 13.65 4.85 19.50
N THR A 114 14.45 3.84 19.17
CA THR A 114 15.50 3.98 18.16
C THR A 114 15.55 2.74 17.26
N TYR A 115 15.91 2.98 16.01
CA TYR A 115 16.30 1.96 15.03
C TYR A 115 17.61 2.41 14.39
N ILE A 116 18.67 1.62 14.54
CA ILE A 116 20.03 2.00 14.13
C ILE A 116 20.60 0.90 13.24
N PRO A 117 20.33 0.95 11.91
CA PRO A 117 20.96 0.07 10.96
C PRO A 117 22.44 0.49 10.73
N ASP A 118 23.29 -0.50 10.63
CA ASP A 118 24.72 -0.38 10.35
C ASP A 118 25.01 -1.13 9.04
N PHE A 119 25.26 -0.39 7.99
CA PHE A 119 25.55 -0.91 6.65
C PHE A 119 27.05 -1.08 6.38
N GLY A 120 27.87 -1.15 7.46
CA GLY A 120 29.32 -1.31 7.36
C GLY A 120 30.00 -0.09 6.73
N ASP A 121 30.65 -0.28 5.61
CA ASP A 121 31.40 0.80 4.93
C ASP A 121 30.49 1.92 4.38
N GLU A 122 29.20 1.65 4.20
CA GLU A 122 28.21 2.64 3.74
C GLU A 122 27.69 3.53 4.89
N GLY A 123 28.04 3.23 6.13
CA GLY A 123 27.76 4.06 7.29
C GLY A 123 26.63 3.56 8.19
N VAL A 124 26.33 4.36 9.21
CA VAL A 124 25.32 4.09 10.21
C VAL A 124 24.24 5.16 10.14
N MET A 125 22.98 4.72 10.08
CA MET A 125 21.84 5.62 10.20
C MET A 125 21.22 5.49 11.60
N ASN A 126 20.81 6.60 12.20
CA ASN A 126 20.15 6.56 13.50
C ASN A 126 18.77 7.20 13.42
N TYR A 127 17.74 6.37 13.47
CA TYR A 127 16.35 6.79 13.54
C TYR A 127 15.90 6.93 14.99
N THR A 128 15.47 8.11 15.39
CA THR A 128 14.96 8.39 16.74
C THR A 128 13.50 8.84 16.68
N PHE A 129 12.63 8.13 17.39
CA PHE A 129 11.18 8.35 17.42
C PHE A 129 10.79 9.11 18.67
N THR A 130 10.03 10.19 18.51
CA THR A 130 9.54 10.99 19.63
C THR A 130 8.01 10.98 19.65
N TYR A 131 7.44 10.76 20.83
CA TYR A 131 5.99 10.66 21.03
C TYR A 131 5.48 11.76 21.93
N ASP A 132 4.21 12.15 21.71
CA ASP A 132 3.51 13.07 22.60
C ASP A 132 2.92 12.35 23.85
N ASP A 133 2.28 13.11 24.72
CA ASP A 133 1.60 12.63 25.92
C ASP A 133 0.41 11.69 25.65
N LYS A 134 -0.10 11.69 24.41
CA LYS A 134 -1.14 10.77 23.91
C LYS A 134 -0.58 9.53 23.22
N ASN A 135 0.72 9.29 23.33
CA ASN A 135 1.42 8.19 22.67
C ASN A 135 1.38 8.21 21.13
N ARG A 136 1.21 9.38 20.50
CA ARG A 136 1.26 9.53 19.06
C ARG A 136 2.69 9.91 18.64
N LEU A 137 3.18 9.30 17.58
CA LEU A 137 4.47 9.66 16.99
C LEU A 137 4.39 11.09 16.43
N VAL A 138 5.16 12.03 16.96
CA VAL A 138 5.12 13.45 16.57
C VAL A 138 6.39 13.90 15.87
N LYS A 139 7.48 13.15 16.02
CA LYS A 139 8.73 13.49 15.35
C LYS A 139 9.56 12.24 15.09
N LEU A 140 10.17 12.22 13.91
CA LEU A 140 11.24 11.31 13.55
C LEU A 140 12.49 12.14 13.28
N SER A 141 13.60 11.79 13.90
CA SER A 141 14.93 12.35 13.60
C SER A 141 15.77 11.25 12.97
N VAL A 142 16.40 11.52 11.84
CA VAL A 142 17.33 10.63 11.16
C VAL A 142 18.70 11.30 11.15
N ASP A 143 19.68 10.66 11.75
CA ASP A 143 21.08 11.10 11.71
C ASP A 143 21.86 10.18 10.77
N ILE A 144 22.52 10.78 9.80
CA ILE A 144 23.40 10.12 8.83
C ILE A 144 24.72 10.87 8.87
N ASP A 145 25.78 10.22 9.31
CA ASP A 145 27.14 10.79 9.37
C ASP A 145 27.22 12.13 10.10
N GLY A 146 26.47 12.28 11.19
CA GLY A 146 26.40 13.50 12.00
C GLY A 146 25.57 14.64 11.40
N LYS A 147 24.83 14.37 10.31
CA LYS A 147 23.83 15.29 9.78
C LYS A 147 22.45 14.81 10.20
N THR A 148 21.75 15.59 11.00
CA THR A 148 20.41 15.24 11.47
C THR A 148 19.35 15.91 10.60
N GLN A 149 18.45 15.10 10.07
CA GLN A 149 17.20 15.55 9.45
C GLN A 149 16.04 15.29 10.42
N GLU A 150 15.15 16.27 10.56
CA GLU A 150 13.98 16.16 11.43
C GLU A 150 12.69 16.22 10.62
N LEU A 151 11.82 15.27 10.84
CA LEU A 151 10.50 15.19 10.26
C LEU A 151 9.45 15.32 11.36
N SER A 152 8.63 16.35 11.29
CA SER A 152 7.56 16.63 12.25
C SER A 152 6.21 16.16 11.71
N ILE A 153 5.46 15.41 12.53
CA ILE A 153 4.15 14.89 12.19
C ILE A 153 3.07 15.74 12.86
N LYS A 154 2.18 16.30 12.07
CA LYS A 154 1.08 17.15 12.51
C LYS A 154 -0.22 16.39 12.47
N TYR A 155 -1.01 16.52 13.54
CA TYR A 155 -2.33 15.91 13.73
C TYR A 155 -3.39 17.00 13.79
N GLU A 156 -4.23 17.09 12.78
CA GLU A 156 -5.31 18.08 12.68
C GLU A 156 -6.59 17.36 12.27
N ASN A 157 -7.67 17.46 13.03
CA ASN A 157 -8.99 16.89 12.68
C ASN A 157 -8.90 15.76 11.66
N GLN A 158 -9.13 14.68 11.61
CA GLN A 158 -9.09 13.62 10.60
C GLN A 158 -7.97 13.75 9.51
N LYS A 159 -6.87 14.48 9.83
CA LYS A 159 -5.71 14.60 8.94
C LYS A 159 -4.41 14.42 9.69
N ILE A 160 -3.47 13.79 9.01
CA ILE A 160 -2.07 13.71 9.44
C ILE A 160 -1.22 14.22 8.28
N SER A 161 -0.28 15.11 8.58
CA SER A 161 0.62 15.64 7.57
C SER A 161 2.06 15.70 8.05
N PHE A 162 2.98 15.57 7.11
CA PHE A 162 4.41 15.76 7.29
C PHE A 162 5.06 16.10 5.94
N ASP A 163 6.24 16.68 5.99
CA ASP A 163 7.02 17.00 4.82
C ASP A 163 8.25 16.07 4.77
N LEU A 164 8.44 15.38 3.64
CA LEU A 164 9.63 14.58 3.37
C LEU A 164 10.69 15.46 2.69
N PRO A 165 11.99 15.24 2.95
CA PRO A 165 13.07 15.90 2.22
C PRO A 165 12.99 15.54 0.73
N GLY A 166 13.03 16.55 -0.14
CA GLY A 166 12.95 16.33 -1.59
C GLY A 166 14.21 15.74 -2.21
N GLU A 167 15.34 15.80 -1.50
CA GLU A 167 16.63 15.29 -1.99
C GLU A 167 16.59 13.78 -2.29
N GLU A 168 15.80 13.00 -1.54
CA GLU A 168 15.66 11.55 -1.74
C GLU A 168 14.86 11.18 -3.00
N LEU A 169 14.08 12.10 -3.57
CA LEU A 169 13.25 11.87 -4.76
C LEU A 169 13.62 12.81 -5.92
N GLU A 170 14.85 13.30 -5.95
CA GLU A 170 15.35 14.26 -6.97
C GLU A 170 14.45 15.49 -7.17
N ALA A 171 13.63 15.82 -6.17
CA ALA A 171 12.70 16.93 -6.22
C ALA A 171 13.33 18.22 -5.71
N THR A 172 13.08 19.33 -6.39
CA THR A 172 13.47 20.65 -5.91
C THR A 172 12.51 21.12 -4.82
N GLY A 173 12.81 20.79 -3.56
CA GLY A 173 12.01 21.20 -2.37
C GLY A 173 11.36 20.04 -1.62
N ASN A 174 10.70 20.34 -0.52
CA ASN A 174 10.04 19.35 0.31
C ASN A 174 8.81 18.75 -0.36
N ILE A 175 8.56 17.49 -0.07
CA ILE A 175 7.42 16.73 -0.54
C ILE A 175 6.37 16.74 0.57
N ALA A 176 5.26 17.43 0.35
CA ALA A 176 4.18 17.52 1.33
C ALA A 176 3.27 16.31 1.26
N CYS A 177 3.20 15.52 2.32
CA CYS A 177 2.34 14.37 2.49
C CYS A 177 1.16 14.72 3.41
N THR A 178 -0.08 14.42 2.96
CA THR A 178 -1.29 14.64 3.76
C THR A 178 -2.19 13.43 3.67
N TYR A 179 -2.39 12.74 4.80
CA TYR A 179 -3.33 11.64 4.94
C TYR A 179 -4.69 12.15 5.43
N THR A 180 -5.76 11.72 4.78
CA THR A 180 -7.13 11.88 5.26
C THR A 180 -7.54 10.63 6.01
N LEU A 181 -8.16 10.78 7.18
CA LEU A 181 -8.55 9.67 8.04
C LEU A 181 -10.08 9.54 8.07
N ASN A 182 -10.57 8.31 8.11
CA ASN A 182 -11.97 8.04 8.43
C ASN A 182 -12.24 8.26 9.94
N THR A 183 -13.48 8.09 10.36
CA THR A 183 -13.89 8.24 11.77
C THR A 183 -13.19 7.27 12.73
N ALA A 184 -12.58 6.26 12.19
CA ALA A 184 -11.80 5.24 12.90
C ALA A 184 -10.33 5.57 13.08
N GLY A 185 -9.89 6.69 12.51
CA GLY A 185 -8.49 7.06 12.50
C GLY A 185 -7.62 6.26 11.53
N LEU A 186 -8.24 5.55 10.56
CA LEU A 186 -7.50 4.90 9.48
C LEU A 186 -7.43 5.80 8.25
N ALA A 187 -6.28 5.80 7.58
CA ALA A 187 -6.10 6.55 6.34
C ALA A 187 -7.05 6.02 5.26
N THR A 188 -7.76 6.91 4.60
CA THR A 188 -8.54 6.61 3.39
C THR A 188 -7.79 7.06 2.16
N ASP A 189 -7.10 8.19 2.26
CA ASP A 189 -6.38 8.78 1.16
C ASP A 189 -5.05 9.38 1.64
N LEU A 190 -4.03 9.32 0.80
CA LEU A 190 -2.82 10.12 0.87
C LEU A 190 -2.81 11.07 -0.32
N GLN A 191 -2.54 12.33 -0.09
CA GLN A 191 -2.19 13.29 -1.12
C GLN A 191 -0.72 13.70 -0.96
N VAL A 192 0.05 13.49 -2.02
CA VAL A 192 1.47 13.89 -2.10
C VAL A 192 1.61 15.02 -3.09
N LYS A 193 2.25 16.11 -2.67
CA LYS A 193 2.53 17.26 -3.54
C LYS A 193 4.01 17.36 -3.79
N ILE A 194 4.40 17.27 -5.06
CA ILE A 194 5.78 17.42 -5.54
C ILE A 194 5.78 18.57 -6.54
N GLY A 195 6.13 19.75 -6.11
CA GLY A 195 6.01 20.95 -6.94
C GLY A 195 4.57 21.20 -7.38
N LYS A 196 4.28 21.02 -8.69
CA LYS A 196 2.91 21.14 -9.26
C LYS A 196 2.20 19.79 -9.41
N ALA A 197 2.91 18.70 -9.30
CA ALA A 197 2.35 17.37 -9.41
C ALA A 197 1.61 16.99 -8.12
N ILE A 198 0.49 16.29 -8.27
CA ILE A 198 -0.29 15.72 -7.17
C ILE A 198 -0.45 14.24 -7.44
N ILE A 199 0.06 13.45 -6.53
CA ILE A 199 -0.13 12.01 -6.48
C ILE A 199 -1.15 11.73 -5.38
N THR A 200 -2.09 10.83 -5.64
CA THR A 200 -3.06 10.40 -4.64
C THR A 200 -2.95 8.89 -4.45
N GLN A 201 -2.94 8.43 -3.20
CA GLN A 201 -3.11 7.01 -2.90
C GLN A 201 -4.42 6.79 -2.15
N ARG A 202 -5.04 5.63 -2.34
CA ARG A 202 -6.24 5.19 -1.64
C ARG A 202 -5.99 3.87 -0.94
N TYR A 203 -6.54 3.76 0.27
CA TYR A 203 -6.31 2.64 1.17
C TYR A 203 -7.61 1.92 1.47
N THR A 204 -7.62 0.61 1.30
CA THR A 204 -8.78 -0.24 1.56
C THR A 204 -8.45 -1.27 2.62
N TYR A 205 -9.37 -1.46 3.56
CA TYR A 205 -9.20 -2.36 4.71
C TYR A 205 -10.29 -3.42 4.75
N ASN A 206 -9.96 -4.60 5.27
CA ASN A 206 -10.96 -5.59 5.63
C ASN A 206 -11.58 -5.28 7.01
N ASN A 207 -12.57 -6.10 7.40
CA ASN A 207 -13.28 -5.96 8.69
C ASN A 207 -12.36 -6.11 9.92
N ALA A 208 -11.22 -6.76 9.78
CA ALA A 208 -10.22 -6.90 10.84
C ALA A 208 -9.28 -5.69 10.94
N ARG A 209 -9.49 -4.62 10.15
CA ARG A 209 -8.63 -3.43 10.03
C ARG A 209 -7.25 -3.72 9.43
N GLN A 210 -7.14 -4.75 8.64
CA GLN A 210 -5.94 -5.09 7.90
C GLN A 210 -5.99 -4.38 6.56
N LEU A 211 -4.91 -3.71 6.18
CA LEU A 211 -4.78 -3.06 4.88
C LEU A 211 -4.68 -4.14 3.79
N ILE A 212 -5.66 -4.18 2.90
CA ILE A 212 -5.75 -5.20 1.85
C ILE A 212 -5.48 -4.67 0.45
N SER A 213 -5.55 -3.36 0.26
CA SER A 213 -5.33 -2.76 -1.05
C SER A 213 -4.86 -1.32 -0.93
N VAL A 214 -3.88 -0.95 -1.75
CA VAL A 214 -3.44 0.42 -2.02
C VAL A 214 -3.55 0.67 -3.51
N ARG A 215 -4.04 1.85 -3.90
CA ARG A 215 -4.14 2.30 -5.29
C ARG A 215 -3.52 3.68 -5.41
N ARG A 216 -2.62 3.86 -6.36
CA ARG A 216 -1.95 5.12 -6.65
C ARG A 216 -2.48 5.73 -7.93
N TYR A 217 -2.75 7.02 -7.89
CA TYR A 217 -3.30 7.79 -9.01
C TYR A 217 -2.45 9.01 -9.28
N GLU A 218 -2.21 9.30 -10.56
CA GLU A 218 -1.55 10.50 -11.06
C GLU A 218 -2.38 11.07 -12.20
N GLY A 219 -2.73 12.36 -12.11
CA GLY A 219 -3.60 12.98 -13.12
C GLY A 219 -4.99 12.36 -13.27
N GLY A 220 -5.45 11.60 -12.25
CA GLY A 220 -6.73 10.89 -12.27
C GLY A 220 -6.67 9.47 -12.86
N GLU A 221 -5.53 9.06 -13.40
CA GLU A 221 -5.28 7.69 -13.85
C GLU A 221 -4.63 6.85 -12.76
N MET A 222 -4.99 5.57 -12.63
CA MET A 222 -4.31 4.65 -11.75
C MET A 222 -2.94 4.30 -12.35
N THR A 223 -1.87 4.54 -11.58
CA THR A 223 -0.48 4.31 -12.03
C THR A 223 0.18 3.16 -11.30
N ALA A 224 -0.30 2.80 -10.11
CA ALA A 224 0.20 1.64 -9.39
C ALA A 224 -0.84 1.08 -8.42
N TYR A 225 -0.67 -0.17 -8.05
CA TYR A 225 -1.49 -0.83 -7.03
C TYR A 225 -0.66 -1.83 -6.23
N CYS A 226 -1.12 -2.12 -5.01
CA CYS A 226 -0.68 -3.26 -4.23
C CYS A 226 -1.88 -3.90 -3.53
N ASN A 227 -1.96 -5.22 -3.57
CA ASN A 227 -2.95 -6.00 -2.84
C ASN A 227 -2.25 -6.99 -1.91
N ALA A 228 -2.82 -7.21 -0.73
CA ALA A 228 -2.25 -8.10 0.27
C ALA A 228 -3.22 -9.21 0.66
N VAL A 229 -2.70 -10.41 0.84
CA VAL A 229 -3.37 -11.56 1.47
C VAL A 229 -2.91 -11.64 2.91
N TRP A 230 -3.88 -11.79 3.81
CA TRP A 230 -3.65 -11.93 5.25
C TRP A 230 -4.10 -13.29 5.75
N GLU A 231 -3.23 -13.97 6.47
CA GLU A 231 -3.54 -15.23 7.15
C GLU A 231 -2.98 -15.20 8.57
N ASN A 232 -3.78 -15.65 9.53
CA ASN A 232 -3.37 -15.72 10.95
C ASN A 232 -2.77 -14.40 11.49
N GLY A 233 -3.32 -13.26 11.05
CA GLY A 233 -2.86 -11.94 11.48
C GLY A 233 -1.59 -11.41 10.82
N ASN A 234 -1.08 -12.09 9.78
CA ASN A 234 0.12 -11.71 9.05
C ASN A 234 -0.14 -11.58 7.55
N VAL A 235 0.58 -10.70 6.87
CA VAL A 235 0.58 -10.60 5.40
C VAL A 235 1.37 -11.77 4.84
N THR A 236 0.74 -12.72 4.16
CA THR A 236 1.43 -13.88 3.60
C THR A 236 1.91 -13.66 2.17
N SER A 237 1.24 -12.80 1.44
CA SER A 237 1.67 -12.41 0.10
C SER A 237 1.15 -11.04 -0.29
N THR A 238 1.85 -10.41 -1.22
CA THR A 238 1.38 -9.21 -1.92
C THR A 238 1.49 -9.43 -3.41
N ILE A 239 0.68 -8.70 -4.17
CA ILE A 239 0.91 -8.43 -5.56
C ILE A 239 0.83 -6.94 -5.77
N SER A 240 1.86 -6.40 -6.35
CA SER A 240 1.94 -5.02 -6.78
C SER A 240 2.04 -4.93 -8.29
N GLY A 241 1.55 -3.83 -8.84
CA GLY A 241 1.68 -3.53 -10.25
C GLY A 241 1.89 -2.04 -10.43
N SER A 242 2.79 -1.68 -11.33
CA SER A 242 2.99 -0.31 -11.79
C SER A 242 2.70 -0.21 -13.28
N LYS A 243 2.07 0.90 -13.68
CA LYS A 243 1.79 1.17 -15.10
C LYS A 243 3.10 1.16 -15.87
N HIS A 244 3.17 0.35 -16.90
CA HIS A 244 4.34 0.30 -17.76
C HIS A 244 4.59 1.67 -18.40
N ILE A 245 5.76 2.24 -18.16
CA ILE A 245 6.17 3.51 -18.76
C ILE A 245 7.14 3.18 -19.87
N CYS A 246 6.68 3.31 -21.11
CA CYS A 246 7.53 3.16 -22.27
C CYS A 246 8.39 4.43 -22.43
N THR A 247 9.69 4.29 -22.21
CA THR A 247 10.68 5.38 -22.26
C THR A 247 11.70 5.15 -23.36
N ASP A 248 12.42 6.21 -23.74
CA ASP A 248 13.55 6.16 -24.67
C ASP A 248 14.88 5.72 -24.03
N GLU A 249 14.77 5.04 -22.88
CA GLU A 249 15.92 4.48 -22.19
C GLU A 249 16.72 3.56 -23.10
N SER A 250 18.03 3.76 -23.16
CA SER A 250 18.91 3.02 -24.03
C SER A 250 20.29 2.81 -23.40
N TYR A 251 20.97 1.78 -23.86
CA TYR A 251 22.35 1.50 -23.49
C TYR A 251 23.19 1.19 -24.74
N GLN A 252 24.51 1.20 -24.59
CA GLN A 252 25.42 0.75 -25.68
C GLN A 252 25.73 -0.73 -25.47
N ASP A 253 25.57 -1.53 -26.51
CA ASP A 253 26.00 -2.92 -26.50
C ASP A 253 27.53 -3.04 -26.61
N ASN A 254 28.04 -4.27 -26.58
CA ASN A 254 29.49 -4.53 -26.68
C ASN A 254 30.10 -4.15 -28.05
N GLU A 255 29.26 -3.93 -29.07
CA GLU A 255 29.66 -3.54 -30.43
C GLU A 255 29.53 -2.01 -30.63
N GLY A 256 29.01 -1.28 -29.62
CA GLY A 256 28.83 0.16 -29.65
C GLY A 256 27.52 0.61 -30.34
N ASN A 257 26.57 -0.30 -30.55
CA ASN A 257 25.25 0.06 -31.06
C ASN A 257 24.34 0.53 -29.90
N THR A 258 23.49 1.50 -30.21
CA THR A 258 22.44 1.91 -29.27
C THR A 258 21.32 0.87 -29.26
N VAL A 259 21.01 0.33 -28.07
CA VAL A 259 19.91 -0.60 -27.86
C VAL A 259 18.88 0.07 -26.95
N TYR A 260 17.63 0.19 -27.41
CA TYR A 260 16.54 0.76 -26.62
C TYR A 260 15.88 -0.33 -25.76
N VAL A 261 15.71 -0.07 -24.48
CA VAL A 261 15.10 -1.00 -23.52
C VAL A 261 13.66 -1.32 -23.90
N HIS A 262 12.94 -0.34 -24.45
CA HIS A 262 11.53 -0.43 -24.83
C HIS A 262 11.33 -0.47 -26.36
N ASP A 263 12.26 -1.04 -27.11
CA ASP A 263 12.09 -1.34 -28.54
C ASP A 263 11.20 -2.59 -28.70
N HIS A 264 9.89 -2.39 -28.68
CA HIS A 264 8.91 -3.48 -28.72
C HIS A 264 8.74 -4.11 -30.12
N ASN A 265 9.04 -3.36 -31.16
CA ASN A 265 8.99 -3.85 -32.55
C ASN A 265 10.33 -4.38 -33.06
N GLN A 266 11.42 -4.23 -32.27
CA GLN A 266 12.79 -4.70 -32.56
C GLN A 266 13.40 -4.10 -33.82
N ASP A 267 13.11 -2.83 -34.11
CA ASP A 267 13.68 -2.13 -35.26
C ASP A 267 14.90 -1.26 -34.92
N ASN A 268 15.40 -1.35 -33.68
CA ASN A 268 16.51 -0.60 -33.09
C ASN A 268 16.27 0.92 -33.06
N LYS A 269 15.03 1.34 -32.88
CA LYS A 269 14.62 2.72 -32.66
C LYS A 269 13.63 2.77 -31.51
N PHE A 270 13.40 3.98 -31.00
CA PHE A 270 12.31 4.23 -30.08
C PHE A 270 11.37 5.27 -30.71
N ASP A 271 10.16 4.86 -31.07
CA ASP A 271 9.18 5.71 -31.71
C ASP A 271 7.73 5.45 -31.26
N ASP A 272 6.75 6.05 -31.95
CA ASP A 272 5.35 5.88 -31.60
C ASP A 272 4.81 4.45 -31.86
N ASN A 273 5.50 3.64 -32.67
CA ASN A 273 5.13 2.24 -32.87
C ASN A 273 5.46 1.42 -31.61
N ASP A 274 6.60 1.68 -30.96
CA ASP A 274 6.95 1.03 -29.69
C ASP A 274 5.94 1.38 -28.61
N LYS A 275 5.57 2.65 -28.51
CA LYS A 275 4.54 3.10 -27.58
C LYS A 275 3.18 2.45 -27.85
N ALA A 276 2.83 2.23 -29.12
CA ALA A 276 1.61 1.55 -29.50
C ALA A 276 1.61 0.05 -29.21
N LEU A 277 2.78 -0.59 -29.26
CA LEU A 277 3.01 -1.99 -28.94
C LEU A 277 3.30 -2.23 -27.48
N ALA A 278 3.64 -1.16 -26.72
CA ALA A 278 3.85 -1.25 -25.29
C ALA A 278 2.68 -2.00 -24.64
N PRO A 279 2.94 -3.01 -23.83
CA PRO A 279 1.88 -3.70 -23.13
C PRO A 279 1.12 -2.67 -22.31
N GLY A 280 -0.16 -2.44 -22.62
CA GLY A 280 -1.06 -1.57 -21.86
C GLY A 280 -1.38 -2.12 -20.47
N ALA A 281 -0.57 -3.05 -20.00
CA ALA A 281 -0.63 -3.79 -18.77
C ALA A 281 0.30 -3.16 -17.72
N TYR A 282 0.03 -3.48 -16.47
CA TYR A 282 0.94 -3.20 -15.37
C TYR A 282 2.07 -4.23 -15.35
N ASP A 283 3.29 -3.74 -15.11
CA ASP A 283 4.38 -4.62 -14.70
C ASP A 283 4.05 -5.13 -13.30
N THR A 284 3.84 -6.45 -13.19
CA THR A 284 3.37 -7.05 -11.95
C THR A 284 4.49 -7.77 -11.22
N HIS A 285 4.54 -7.56 -9.92
CA HIS A 285 5.47 -8.22 -9.01
C HIS A 285 4.70 -8.91 -7.88
N SER A 286 5.11 -10.11 -7.52
CA SER A 286 4.54 -10.87 -6.41
C SER A 286 5.59 -11.14 -5.36
N SER A 287 5.28 -10.82 -4.10
CA SER A 287 6.13 -11.10 -2.95
C SER A 287 5.42 -12.06 -1.99
N ALA A 288 6.19 -12.96 -1.39
CA ALA A 288 5.73 -13.84 -0.34
C ALA A 288 6.50 -13.56 0.96
N TYR A 289 5.82 -13.73 2.10
CA TYR A 289 6.37 -13.42 3.42
C TYR A 289 6.19 -14.60 4.36
N THR A 290 7.20 -14.88 5.14
CA THR A 290 7.08 -15.80 6.28
C THR A 290 7.42 -15.09 7.59
N TYR A 291 6.97 -15.64 8.69
CA TYR A 291 7.03 -15.00 9.99
C TYR A 291 7.67 -15.91 11.03
N THR A 292 8.31 -15.30 12.01
CA THR A 292 8.80 -15.99 13.20
C THR A 292 7.64 -16.38 14.12
N ALA A 293 7.89 -17.18 15.12
CA ALA A 293 6.89 -17.47 16.16
C ALA A 293 6.68 -16.29 17.12
N GLU A 294 7.65 -15.38 17.19
CA GLU A 294 7.67 -14.26 18.12
C GLU A 294 6.68 -13.16 17.67
N LYS A 295 5.93 -12.66 18.64
CA LYS A 295 4.94 -11.60 18.39
C LYS A 295 5.61 -10.24 18.21
N ASN A 296 5.11 -9.48 17.26
CA ASN A 296 5.51 -8.10 16.98
C ASN A 296 4.86 -7.12 17.99
N LYS A 297 5.18 -7.26 19.27
CA LYS A 297 4.57 -6.47 20.36
C LYS A 297 4.82 -4.97 20.23
N GLY A 298 5.96 -4.57 19.70
CA GLY A 298 6.31 -3.16 19.49
C GLY A 298 5.71 -2.53 18.24
N GLY A 299 5.02 -3.32 17.41
CA GLY A 299 4.52 -2.84 16.11
C GLY A 299 5.64 -2.33 15.21
N PHE A 300 6.76 -3.06 15.18
CA PHE A 300 7.93 -2.72 14.40
C PHE A 300 7.78 -3.19 12.96
N LEU A 301 8.09 -2.31 12.03
CA LEU A 301 8.30 -2.64 10.63
C LEU A 301 9.71 -2.22 10.24
N ILE A 302 10.36 -3.02 9.42
CA ILE A 302 11.70 -2.72 8.92
C ILE A 302 11.53 -1.78 7.73
N PRO A 303 12.11 -0.55 7.73
CA PRO A 303 12.07 0.33 6.55
C PRO A 303 12.60 -0.40 5.31
N THR A 304 12.03 -0.14 4.15
CA THR A 304 12.42 -0.74 2.85
C THR A 304 12.21 -2.26 2.74
N TYR A 305 12.12 -2.99 3.85
CA TYR A 305 11.95 -4.45 3.90
C TYR A 305 10.63 -4.89 4.52
N SER A 306 9.71 -3.96 4.69
CA SER A 306 8.33 -4.24 5.10
C SER A 306 7.56 -4.94 3.98
N PRO A 307 6.43 -5.62 4.26
CA PRO A 307 5.53 -6.06 3.19
C PRO A 307 5.13 -4.89 2.29
N ASP A 308 5.19 -5.09 0.96
CA ASP A 308 4.98 -4.07 -0.08
C ASP A 308 3.73 -3.21 0.14
N ILE A 309 2.69 -3.77 0.76
CA ILE A 309 1.45 -3.05 1.08
C ILE A 309 1.67 -1.85 2.02
N PHE A 310 2.75 -1.84 2.78
CA PHE A 310 3.14 -0.76 3.69
C PHE A 310 4.29 0.11 3.13
N ASP A 311 4.63 -0.09 1.86
CA ASP A 311 5.79 0.55 1.23
C ASP A 311 5.50 1.07 -0.19
N MET A 312 4.22 1.25 -0.53
CA MET A 312 3.80 1.73 -1.87
C MET A 312 4.22 3.17 -2.18
N PHE A 313 4.48 3.96 -1.15
CA PHE A 313 5.07 5.29 -1.24
C PHE A 313 6.31 5.36 -0.33
N ASP A 314 7.18 4.38 -0.50
CA ASP A 314 8.47 4.27 0.19
C ASP A 314 8.36 4.65 1.68
N PHE A 315 9.28 5.46 2.14
CA PHE A 315 9.35 5.93 3.50
C PHE A 315 8.05 6.58 4.04
N GLY A 316 7.23 7.18 3.17
CA GLY A 316 5.98 7.84 3.57
C GLY A 316 4.94 6.85 4.13
N ASP A 317 4.71 5.73 3.44
CA ASP A 317 3.75 4.71 3.90
C ASP A 317 4.29 3.93 5.09
N TRP A 318 5.59 3.62 5.12
CA TRP A 318 6.22 3.03 6.30
C TRP A 318 6.01 3.92 7.54
N LEU A 319 6.27 5.23 7.43
CA LEU A 319 6.06 6.16 8.53
C LEU A 319 4.58 6.25 8.94
N ALA A 320 3.67 6.27 7.97
CA ALA A 320 2.23 6.24 8.23
C ALA A 320 1.81 4.95 8.97
N ALA A 321 2.37 3.80 8.57
CA ALA A 321 2.16 2.53 9.28
C ALA A 321 2.68 2.61 10.72
N MET A 322 3.84 3.23 10.95
CA MET A 322 4.40 3.44 12.29
C MET A 322 3.56 4.38 13.15
N THR A 323 2.80 5.32 12.57
CA THR A 323 1.80 6.11 13.31
C THR A 323 0.53 5.32 13.65
N GLY A 324 0.31 4.17 13.03
CA GLY A 324 -0.87 3.31 13.23
C GLY A 324 -2.06 3.62 12.33
N ILE A 325 -1.95 4.61 11.43
CA ILE A 325 -3.08 4.99 10.54
C ILE A 325 -3.28 4.03 9.37
N LEU A 326 -2.31 3.20 9.04
CA LEU A 326 -2.46 2.15 8.02
C LEU A 326 -3.02 0.83 8.59
N GLY A 327 -3.68 0.90 9.74
CA GLY A 327 -4.38 -0.23 10.32
C GLY A 327 -3.48 -1.17 11.12
N LYS A 328 -3.83 -2.46 11.13
CA LYS A 328 -3.06 -3.47 11.84
C LYS A 328 -1.76 -3.78 11.11
N LEU A 329 -0.68 -3.88 11.87
CA LEU A 329 0.57 -4.43 11.41
C LEU A 329 0.58 -5.96 11.57
N PRO A 330 1.48 -6.69 10.89
CA PRO A 330 1.65 -8.12 11.09
C PRO A 330 1.84 -8.47 12.56
N GLU A 331 1.15 -9.50 13.03
CA GLU A 331 1.18 -9.92 14.44
C GLU A 331 2.51 -10.52 14.86
N ASN A 332 3.27 -11.08 13.93
CA ASN A 332 4.57 -11.68 14.16
C ASN A 332 5.67 -10.87 13.46
N LEU A 333 6.91 -11.07 13.90
CA LEU A 333 8.07 -10.46 13.24
C LEU A 333 8.36 -11.19 11.92
N ASN A 334 8.72 -10.43 10.90
CA ASN A 334 9.07 -10.97 9.60
C ASN A 334 10.28 -11.89 9.71
N LYS A 335 10.27 -13.04 9.01
CA LYS A 335 11.36 -14.01 8.97
C LYS A 335 12.06 -14.00 7.60
N ASP A 336 11.29 -13.94 6.55
CA ASP A 336 11.79 -13.75 5.19
C ASP A 336 10.74 -13.04 4.32
N ASN A 337 11.20 -12.44 3.23
CA ASN A 337 10.35 -11.85 2.20
C ASN A 337 10.84 -12.23 0.80
N SER A 338 10.00 -11.96 -0.20
CA SER A 338 10.32 -12.18 -1.63
C SER A 338 10.88 -13.58 -1.88
N ASN A 339 10.14 -14.61 -1.41
CA ASN A 339 10.54 -16.02 -1.56
C ASN A 339 11.93 -16.34 -0.96
N GLY A 340 12.26 -15.65 0.13
CA GLY A 340 13.53 -15.82 0.85
C GLY A 340 14.70 -15.04 0.23
N PHE A 341 14.41 -14.03 -0.59
CA PHE A 341 15.43 -13.10 -1.08
C PHE A 341 16.10 -12.35 0.08
N PHE A 342 15.30 -11.87 1.04
CA PHE A 342 15.77 -11.32 2.31
C PHE A 342 15.39 -12.22 3.47
N THR A 343 16.33 -12.45 4.38
CA THR A 343 16.09 -13.17 5.63
C THR A 343 16.41 -12.31 6.84
N PHE A 344 15.64 -12.49 7.91
CA PHE A 344 15.71 -11.66 9.12
C PHE A 344 15.93 -12.53 10.35
N ALA A 345 16.94 -12.20 11.14
CA ALA A 345 17.23 -12.84 12.40
C ALA A 345 17.23 -11.81 13.54
N TYR A 346 16.64 -12.17 14.68
CA TYR A 346 16.46 -11.27 15.82
C TYR A 346 17.11 -11.81 17.08
N THR A 347 17.64 -10.91 17.91
CA THR A 347 17.84 -11.17 19.32
C THR A 347 16.85 -10.35 20.13
N PHE A 348 16.58 -10.74 21.37
CA PHE A 348 15.51 -10.15 22.16
C PHE A 348 16.00 -9.64 23.51
N GLU A 349 15.34 -8.61 24.02
CA GLU A 349 15.36 -8.20 25.41
C GLU A 349 13.94 -8.28 25.97
N GLY A 350 13.69 -9.32 26.76
CA GLY A 350 12.33 -9.72 27.10
C GLY A 350 11.55 -10.13 25.85
N ASP A 351 10.43 -9.48 25.63
CA ASP A 351 9.52 -9.75 24.48
C ASP A 351 9.74 -8.84 23.28
N TYR A 352 10.76 -7.98 23.29
CA TYR A 352 10.99 -6.98 22.27
C TYR A 352 12.30 -7.26 21.52
N PRO A 353 12.33 -7.10 20.19
CA PRO A 353 13.56 -7.27 19.43
C PRO A 353 14.59 -6.23 19.86
N LYS A 354 15.83 -6.70 20.08
CA LYS A 354 16.99 -5.87 20.47
C LYS A 354 17.95 -5.64 19.34
N THR A 355 18.19 -6.68 18.56
CA THR A 355 18.97 -6.57 17.32
C THR A 355 18.25 -7.26 16.18
N LEU A 356 18.52 -6.80 14.99
CA LEU A 356 18.10 -7.38 13.74
C LEU A 356 19.33 -7.61 12.88
N GLN A 357 19.41 -8.76 12.24
CA GLN A 357 20.33 -9.03 11.15
C GLN A 357 19.52 -9.27 9.88
N VAL A 358 19.83 -8.56 8.82
CA VAL A 358 19.25 -8.72 7.49
C VAL A 358 20.31 -9.31 6.57
N ASN A 359 19.95 -10.35 5.82
CA ASN A 359 20.82 -10.96 4.82
C ASN A 359 20.07 -11.01 3.49
N ALA A 360 20.68 -10.44 2.43
CA ALA A 360 20.22 -10.53 1.05
C ALA A 360 20.97 -11.66 0.33
N LYS A 361 20.27 -12.67 -0.17
CA LYS A 361 20.90 -13.87 -0.73
C LYS A 361 21.65 -13.61 -2.05
N GLU A 362 21.14 -12.72 -2.89
CA GLU A 362 21.69 -12.54 -4.24
C GLU A 362 22.85 -11.55 -4.33
N HIS A 363 22.91 -10.58 -3.41
CA HIS A 363 23.92 -9.51 -3.47
C HIS A 363 24.99 -9.62 -2.38
N GLY A 364 24.86 -10.59 -1.46
CA GLY A 364 25.77 -10.75 -0.33
C GLY A 364 25.76 -9.57 0.66
N GLU A 365 24.76 -8.70 0.54
CA GLU A 365 24.56 -7.57 1.42
C GLU A 365 24.03 -8.05 2.76
N GLU A 366 24.76 -7.72 3.82
CA GLU A 366 24.37 -7.99 5.18
C GLU A 366 24.45 -6.69 5.96
N PHE A 367 23.40 -6.39 6.71
CA PHE A 367 23.50 -5.33 7.71
C PHE A 367 22.90 -5.76 9.03
N LYS A 368 23.31 -5.06 10.09
CA LYS A 368 22.81 -5.26 11.46
C LYS A 368 22.15 -3.98 11.95
N ALA A 369 21.07 -4.12 12.69
CA ALA A 369 20.45 -2.99 13.34
C ALA A 369 20.30 -3.21 14.83
N THR A 370 20.48 -2.15 15.61
CA THR A 370 20.13 -2.10 17.03
C THR A 370 18.78 -1.44 17.19
N ILE A 371 17.92 -2.02 18.01
CA ILE A 371 16.53 -1.59 18.22
C ILE A 371 16.32 -1.34 19.71
N THR A 372 15.74 -0.20 20.05
CA THR A 372 15.36 0.07 21.45
C THR A 372 13.90 0.46 21.55
N PHE A 373 13.29 0.15 22.69
CA PHE A 373 11.91 0.48 23.01
C PHE A 373 11.82 1.20 24.35
N GLU A 374 10.86 2.11 24.49
CA GLU A 374 10.58 2.84 25.74
C GLU A 374 9.19 2.56 26.27
#